data_062b53b7ad163f618287fb90eac03056
#
_entry.id   062b53b7ad163f618287fb90eac03056
#
_cell.length_a   1.000
_cell.length_b   1.000
_cell.length_c   1.000
_cell.angle_alpha   90.00
_cell.angle_beta   90.00
_cell.angle_gamma   90.00
#
_symmetry.space_group_name_H-M   'P 1'
#
loop_
_entity.id
_entity.type
_entity.pdbx_description
1 polymer ?
#
loop_
_entity_poly.entity_id
_entity_poly.type
_entity_poly.pdbx_seq_one_letter_code
_entity_poly.pdbx_strand_id
1 'polypeptide(L)'
;LVAKVGLLDAAGVRFQDNQFGLDVMAGKNPFSVSDAASLQRYIDIVFHRQQAKPWVPWPASSALIAKRMRDAAFEQSVLDRIGRGPEQFAPGMEAANIHQPALLLWGRQDAVIDPSAMAMFGAKMPQARQVLVGDAGHMSLMEQPVAVATAVALLIESAPATSGH
;
A
#
# COMPACT_ATOMS: atom_id res chain seq x y z
N LEU A 1 6.04 21.74 8.39
CA LEU A 1 6.71 21.70 7.09
C LEU A 1 7.14 20.25 6.81
N VAL A 2 6.71 19.68 5.68
CA VAL A 2 7.13 18.34 5.24
C VAL A 2 8.44 18.48 4.49
N ALA A 3 9.50 17.82 4.94
CA ALA A 3 10.83 17.91 4.31
C ALA A 3 11.03 16.87 3.19
N LYS A 4 10.46 15.68 3.35
CA LYS A 4 10.60 14.53 2.42
C LYS A 4 9.34 13.68 2.44
N VAL A 5 9.06 12.96 1.36
CA VAL A 5 7.85 12.13 1.23
C VAL A 5 8.23 10.71 0.80
N GLY A 6 7.67 9.70 1.46
CA GLY A 6 7.76 8.30 1.03
C GLY A 6 6.36 7.76 0.77
N LEU A 7 6.11 7.22 -0.42
CA LEU A 7 4.92 6.46 -0.77
C LEU A 7 5.33 4.99 -0.91
N LEU A 8 4.81 4.16 -0.01
CA LEU A 8 5.08 2.73 0.01
C LEU A 8 3.77 2.00 -0.30
N ASP A 9 3.76 1.21 -1.38
CA ASP A 9 2.62 0.39 -1.81
C ASP A 9 1.30 1.19 -1.84
N ALA A 10 1.33 2.46 -2.29
CA ALA A 10 0.29 3.46 -2.09
C ALA A 10 -0.85 3.37 -3.11
N ALA A 11 -2.09 3.48 -2.65
CA ALA A 11 -3.26 3.69 -3.50
C ALA A 11 -3.40 5.16 -3.92
N GLY A 12 -4.27 5.43 -4.91
CA GLY A 12 -4.65 6.79 -5.29
C GLY A 12 -4.35 7.15 -6.74
N VAL A 13 -3.93 6.19 -7.54
CA VAL A 13 -3.79 6.30 -9.01
C VAL A 13 -4.48 5.13 -9.69
N ARG A 14 -4.79 5.27 -10.97
CA ARG A 14 -5.24 4.12 -11.75
C ARG A 14 -4.02 3.25 -12.07
N PHE A 15 -4.07 2.01 -11.60
CA PHE A 15 -3.06 0.98 -11.87
C PHE A 15 -3.64 -0.11 -12.78
N GLN A 16 -2.80 -1.04 -13.24
CA GLN A 16 -3.24 -2.18 -14.04
C GLN A 16 -4.24 -3.03 -13.25
N ASP A 17 -5.34 -3.42 -13.88
CA ASP A 17 -6.38 -4.20 -13.23
C ASP A 17 -5.82 -5.53 -12.68
N ASN A 18 -6.06 -5.76 -11.41
CA ASN A 18 -5.80 -7.01 -10.72
C ASN A 18 -7.10 -7.54 -10.06
N GLN A 19 -7.08 -8.75 -9.54
CA GLN A 19 -8.29 -9.36 -8.95
C GLN A 19 -8.82 -8.55 -7.76
N PHE A 20 -7.93 -7.98 -6.92
CA PHE A 20 -8.32 -7.14 -5.79
C PHE A 20 -9.09 -5.90 -6.26
N GLY A 21 -8.55 -5.17 -7.23
CA GLY A 21 -9.18 -3.97 -7.77
C GLY A 21 -10.54 -4.28 -8.42
N LEU A 22 -10.63 -5.36 -9.18
CA LEU A 22 -11.89 -5.80 -9.81
C LEU A 22 -12.95 -6.16 -8.75
N ASP A 23 -12.58 -6.84 -7.67
CA ASP A 23 -13.51 -7.17 -6.59
C ASP A 23 -13.99 -5.91 -5.85
N VAL A 24 -13.10 -4.95 -5.58
CA VAL A 24 -13.45 -3.66 -4.97
C VAL A 24 -14.42 -2.89 -5.87
N MET A 25 -14.15 -2.80 -7.16
CA MET A 25 -15.03 -2.13 -8.12
C MET A 25 -16.40 -2.81 -8.24
N ALA A 26 -16.46 -4.13 -8.04
CA ALA A 26 -17.71 -4.90 -7.97
C ALA A 26 -18.44 -4.74 -6.62
N GLY A 27 -17.92 -3.93 -5.69
CA GLY A 27 -18.53 -3.69 -4.36
C GLY A 27 -18.20 -4.74 -3.31
N LYS A 28 -17.27 -5.66 -3.61
CA LYS A 28 -16.79 -6.64 -2.63
C LYS A 28 -15.71 -6.01 -1.74
N ASN A 29 -15.51 -6.61 -0.56
CA ASN A 29 -14.40 -6.26 0.31
C ASN A 29 -13.46 -7.46 0.47
N PRO A 30 -12.37 -7.54 -0.33
CA PRO A 30 -11.40 -8.64 -0.20
C PRO A 30 -10.68 -8.66 1.16
N PHE A 31 -10.71 -7.55 1.89
CA PHE A 31 -10.15 -7.44 3.25
C PHE A 31 -11.10 -7.89 4.36
N SER A 32 -12.33 -8.27 4.04
CA SER A 32 -13.32 -8.69 5.04
C SER A 32 -12.86 -9.94 5.79
N VAL A 33 -12.93 -9.88 7.13
CA VAL A 33 -12.57 -10.97 8.04
C VAL A 33 -13.71 -11.25 9.02
N SER A 34 -14.23 -12.48 9.00
CA SER A 34 -15.32 -12.94 9.88
C SER A 34 -15.02 -14.28 10.58
N ASP A 35 -14.00 -14.99 10.11
CA ASP A 35 -13.59 -16.31 10.60
C ASP A 35 -12.11 -16.59 10.31
N ALA A 36 -11.61 -17.74 10.72
CA ALA A 36 -10.22 -18.13 10.51
C ALA A 36 -9.85 -18.26 9.03
N ALA A 37 -10.77 -18.73 8.18
CA ALA A 37 -10.51 -18.89 6.75
C ALA A 37 -10.40 -17.52 6.04
N SER A 38 -11.27 -16.57 6.38
CA SER A 38 -11.20 -15.21 5.85
C SER A 38 -10.00 -14.43 6.39
N LEU A 39 -9.59 -14.68 7.63
CA LEU A 39 -8.33 -14.13 8.17
C LEU A 39 -7.12 -14.65 7.37
N GLN A 40 -7.09 -15.95 7.05
CA GLN A 40 -6.01 -16.50 6.25
C GLN A 40 -6.00 -15.93 4.83
N ARG A 41 -7.17 -15.81 4.18
CA ARG A 41 -7.27 -15.16 2.86
C ARG A 41 -6.76 -13.70 2.89
N TYR A 42 -7.12 -12.94 3.91
CA TYR A 42 -6.60 -11.58 4.08
C TYR A 42 -5.07 -11.56 4.15
N ILE A 43 -4.48 -12.43 4.97
CA ILE A 43 -3.01 -12.57 5.07
C ILE A 43 -2.41 -12.95 3.72
N ASP A 44 -3.03 -13.88 2.99
CA ASP A 44 -2.54 -14.36 1.69
C ASP A 44 -2.60 -13.28 0.59
N ILE A 45 -3.55 -12.36 0.67
CA ILE A 45 -3.66 -11.23 -0.26
C ILE A 45 -2.57 -10.18 0.00
N VAL A 46 -2.32 -9.84 1.26
CA VAL A 46 -1.41 -8.75 1.61
C VAL A 46 0.06 -9.17 1.67
N PHE A 47 0.35 -10.45 1.92
CA PHE A 47 1.71 -10.97 1.98
C PHE A 47 1.98 -11.91 0.79
N HIS A 48 3.05 -11.64 0.05
CA HIS A 48 3.57 -12.55 -0.96
C HIS A 48 4.47 -13.63 -0.34
N ARG A 49 5.42 -13.20 0.49
CA ARG A 49 6.46 -14.06 1.05
C ARG A 49 5.94 -14.94 2.17
N GLN A 50 5.95 -16.26 1.96
CA GLN A 50 5.39 -17.22 2.92
C GLN A 50 6.04 -17.12 4.31
N GLN A 51 7.36 -16.89 4.38
CA GLN A 51 8.10 -16.79 5.64
C GLN A 51 7.80 -15.51 6.43
N ALA A 52 7.26 -14.49 5.77
CA ALA A 52 6.89 -13.23 6.41
C ALA A 52 5.43 -13.19 6.85
N LYS A 53 4.61 -14.17 6.44
CA LYS A 53 3.20 -14.27 6.86
C LYS A 53 3.12 -14.46 8.37
N PRO A 54 2.36 -13.60 9.08
CA PRO A 54 2.24 -13.73 10.52
C PRO A 54 1.47 -15.01 10.88
N TRP A 55 2.02 -15.78 11.81
CA TRP A 55 1.28 -16.83 12.47
C TRP A 55 0.52 -16.23 13.65
N VAL A 56 -0.82 -16.30 13.61
CA VAL A 56 -1.69 -15.71 14.62
C VAL A 56 -2.44 -16.83 15.35
N PRO A 57 -1.89 -17.35 16.48
CA PRO A 57 -2.49 -18.45 17.20
C PRO A 57 -3.74 -18.04 17.98
N TRP A 58 -4.56 -19.02 18.37
CA TRP A 58 -5.56 -18.82 19.39
C TRP A 58 -4.90 -18.51 20.76
N PRO A 59 -5.42 -17.56 21.57
CA PRO A 59 -6.65 -16.78 21.39
C PRO A 59 -6.49 -15.47 20.61
N ALA A 60 -5.28 -15.11 20.18
CA ALA A 60 -5.01 -13.86 19.46
C ALA A 60 -5.80 -13.76 18.14
N SER A 61 -5.91 -14.88 17.40
CA SER A 61 -6.70 -14.93 16.16
C SER A 61 -8.19 -14.63 16.42
N SER A 62 -8.76 -15.19 17.49
CA SER A 62 -10.16 -14.92 17.85
C SER A 62 -10.40 -13.45 18.23
N ALA A 63 -9.45 -12.85 18.97
CA ALA A 63 -9.53 -11.44 19.33
C ALA A 63 -9.41 -10.52 18.09
N LEU A 64 -8.51 -10.87 17.17
CA LEU A 64 -8.33 -10.13 15.91
C LEU A 64 -9.59 -10.23 15.03
N ILE A 65 -10.13 -11.42 14.84
CA ILE A 65 -11.39 -11.63 14.09
C ILE A 65 -12.53 -10.83 14.71
N ALA A 66 -12.71 -10.91 16.03
CA ALA A 66 -13.74 -10.16 16.71
C ALA A 66 -13.57 -8.64 16.56
N LYS A 67 -12.34 -8.13 16.58
CA LYS A 67 -12.06 -6.72 16.29
C LYS A 67 -12.45 -6.36 14.85
N ARG A 68 -12.01 -7.13 13.86
CA ARG A 68 -12.34 -6.90 12.45
C ARG A 68 -13.85 -6.90 12.19
N MET A 69 -14.58 -7.82 12.82
CA MET A 69 -16.04 -7.86 12.71
C MET A 69 -16.71 -6.62 13.30
N ARG A 70 -16.22 -6.11 14.44
CA ARG A 70 -16.76 -4.86 15.03
C ARG A 70 -16.50 -3.65 14.13
N ASP A 71 -15.35 -3.61 13.49
CA ASP A 71 -14.92 -2.48 12.68
C ASP A 71 -15.39 -2.58 11.21
N ALA A 72 -16.02 -3.70 10.81
CA ALA A 72 -16.34 -4.04 9.43
C ALA A 72 -17.13 -2.95 8.68
N ALA A 73 -18.13 -2.33 9.33
CA ALA A 73 -18.90 -1.27 8.70
C ALA A 73 -18.07 -0.01 8.43
N PHE A 74 -17.19 0.35 9.35
CA PHE A 74 -16.25 1.46 9.17
C PHE A 74 -15.25 1.15 8.07
N GLU A 75 -14.62 -0.03 8.09
CA GLU A 75 -13.66 -0.46 7.08
C GLU A 75 -14.28 -0.50 5.68
N GLN A 76 -15.53 -0.97 5.57
CA GLN A 76 -16.27 -0.95 4.31
C GLN A 76 -16.51 0.49 3.82
N SER A 77 -16.91 1.41 4.70
CA SER A 77 -17.13 2.80 4.34
C SER A 77 -15.86 3.49 3.84
N VAL A 78 -14.72 3.18 4.45
CA VAL A 78 -13.40 3.67 4.00
C VAL A 78 -13.07 3.10 2.63
N LEU A 79 -13.21 1.78 2.43
CA LEU A 79 -12.92 1.14 1.14
C LEU A 79 -13.82 1.67 0.03
N ASP A 80 -15.10 1.89 0.30
CA ASP A 80 -16.05 2.47 -0.66
C ASP A 80 -15.62 3.89 -1.08
N ARG A 81 -15.14 4.69 -0.13
CA ARG A 81 -14.71 6.06 -0.39
C ARG A 81 -13.41 6.12 -1.21
N ILE A 82 -12.37 5.39 -0.78
CA ILE A 82 -11.04 5.47 -1.39
C ILE A 82 -10.81 4.44 -2.50
N GLY A 83 -11.55 3.34 -2.52
CA GLY A 83 -11.37 2.24 -3.49
C GLY A 83 -12.22 2.38 -4.74
N ARG A 84 -13.40 3.00 -4.66
CA ARG A 84 -14.34 3.17 -5.79
C ARG A 84 -15.16 4.46 -5.76
N GLY A 85 -14.92 5.31 -4.76
CA GLY A 85 -15.60 6.60 -4.60
C GLY A 85 -14.94 7.72 -5.39
N PRO A 86 -15.51 8.94 -5.31
CA PRO A 86 -15.02 10.11 -6.05
C PRO A 86 -13.60 10.52 -5.64
N GLU A 87 -13.13 10.10 -4.47
CA GLU A 87 -11.78 10.41 -3.96
C GLU A 87 -10.73 9.36 -4.34
N GLN A 88 -11.12 8.31 -5.08
CA GLN A 88 -10.24 7.18 -5.44
C GLN A 88 -8.90 7.63 -6.03
N PHE A 89 -8.88 8.67 -6.85
CA PHE A 89 -7.67 9.15 -7.54
C PHE A 89 -7.19 10.52 -7.05
N ALA A 90 -7.78 11.06 -5.98
CA ALA A 90 -7.37 12.35 -5.43
C ALA A 90 -5.89 12.38 -5.02
N PRO A 91 -5.32 11.36 -4.34
CA PRO A 91 -3.90 11.35 -4.02
C PRO A 91 -2.99 11.44 -5.26
N GLY A 92 -3.34 10.76 -6.34
CA GLY A 92 -2.59 10.81 -7.59
C GLY A 92 -2.68 12.17 -8.30
N MET A 93 -3.79 12.86 -8.18
CA MET A 93 -3.92 14.23 -8.71
C MET A 93 -3.06 15.22 -7.91
N GLU A 94 -3.07 15.10 -6.59
CA GLU A 94 -2.31 15.98 -5.69
C GLU A 94 -0.78 15.66 -5.69
N ALA A 95 -0.38 14.48 -6.13
CA ALA A 95 1.03 14.08 -6.16
C ALA A 95 1.91 15.05 -6.97
N ALA A 96 1.37 15.69 -8.00
CA ALA A 96 2.10 16.70 -8.80
C ALA A 96 2.49 17.95 -7.99
N ASN A 97 1.83 18.19 -6.85
CA ASN A 97 2.14 19.31 -5.95
C ASN A 97 3.25 18.97 -4.95
N ILE A 98 3.76 17.74 -4.97
CA ILE A 98 4.87 17.31 -4.11
C ILE A 98 6.18 17.63 -4.83
N HIS A 99 6.89 18.64 -4.34
CA HIS A 99 8.18 19.08 -4.88
C HIS A 99 9.37 18.66 -4.00
N GLN A 100 9.08 18.10 -2.83
CA GLN A 100 10.10 17.60 -1.91
C GLN A 100 10.78 16.36 -2.48
N PRO A 101 12.02 16.05 -2.05
CA PRO A 101 12.63 14.76 -2.32
C PRO A 101 11.69 13.63 -1.91
N ALA A 102 11.47 12.69 -2.81
CA ALA A 102 10.46 11.66 -2.61
C ALA A 102 10.99 10.26 -2.95
N LEU A 103 10.40 9.27 -2.30
CA LEU A 103 10.60 7.84 -2.55
C LEU A 103 9.25 7.22 -2.94
N LEU A 104 9.24 6.52 -4.06
CA LEU A 104 8.17 5.59 -4.45
C LEU A 104 8.72 4.18 -4.30
N LEU A 105 8.15 3.39 -3.40
CA LEU A 105 8.59 2.03 -3.14
C LEU A 105 7.43 1.06 -3.28
N TRP A 106 7.63 -0.04 -3.98
CA TRP A 106 6.60 -1.06 -4.19
C TRP A 106 7.16 -2.47 -4.06
N GLY A 107 6.36 -3.38 -3.48
CA GLY A 107 6.55 -4.80 -3.63
C GLY A 107 6.26 -5.24 -5.07
N ARG A 108 7.20 -5.98 -5.68
CA ARG A 108 7.05 -6.47 -7.07
C ARG A 108 5.84 -7.37 -7.24
N GLN A 109 5.45 -8.10 -6.21
CA GLN A 109 4.34 -9.04 -6.19
C GLN A 109 3.14 -8.50 -5.39
N ASP A 110 2.97 -7.18 -5.34
CA ASP A 110 1.81 -6.57 -4.68
C ASP A 110 0.51 -6.95 -5.40
N ALA A 111 -0.33 -7.75 -4.73
CA ALA A 111 -1.62 -8.21 -5.24
C ALA A 111 -2.78 -7.26 -4.86
N VAL A 112 -2.51 -6.23 -4.06
CA VAL A 112 -3.49 -5.21 -3.64
C VAL A 112 -3.42 -4.00 -4.56
N ILE A 113 -2.27 -3.31 -4.57
CA ILE A 113 -2.02 -2.18 -5.47
C ILE A 113 -0.96 -2.61 -6.47
N ASP A 114 -1.37 -2.92 -7.69
CA ASP A 114 -0.44 -3.38 -8.72
C ASP A 114 0.76 -2.42 -8.87
N PRO A 115 1.98 -2.94 -8.99
CA PRO A 115 3.20 -2.13 -9.07
C PRO A 115 3.23 -1.10 -10.22
N SER A 116 2.35 -1.21 -11.21
CA SER A 116 2.18 -0.17 -12.25
C SER A 116 1.79 1.18 -11.65
N ALA A 117 1.19 1.21 -10.45
CA ALA A 117 0.90 2.42 -9.70
C ALA A 117 2.16 3.27 -9.43
N MET A 118 3.32 2.63 -9.20
CA MET A 118 4.59 3.34 -9.01
C MET A 118 4.95 4.20 -10.21
N ALA A 119 4.79 3.69 -11.43
CA ALA A 119 5.04 4.45 -12.66
C ALA A 119 4.03 5.61 -12.83
N MET A 120 2.77 5.40 -12.43
CA MET A 120 1.74 6.44 -12.50
C MET A 120 2.02 7.60 -11.54
N PHE A 121 2.47 7.32 -10.31
CA PHE A 121 2.96 8.34 -9.38
C PHE A 121 4.26 8.98 -9.89
N GLY A 122 5.19 8.18 -10.41
CA GLY A 122 6.47 8.67 -10.96
C GLY A 122 6.30 9.66 -12.09
N ALA A 123 5.29 9.49 -12.94
CA ALA A 123 4.95 10.46 -13.99
C ALA A 123 4.49 11.82 -13.43
N LYS A 124 3.96 11.87 -12.20
CA LYS A 124 3.56 13.09 -11.49
C LYS A 124 4.68 13.67 -10.62
N MET A 125 5.61 12.82 -10.21
CA MET A 125 6.70 13.14 -9.27
C MET A 125 8.05 12.77 -9.90
N PRO A 126 8.49 13.48 -10.97
CA PRO A 126 9.72 13.12 -11.71
C PRO A 126 10.99 13.17 -10.86
N GLN A 127 10.98 13.90 -9.73
CA GLN A 127 12.07 13.95 -8.75
C GLN A 127 12.10 12.72 -7.82
N ALA A 128 11.05 11.89 -7.81
CA ALA A 128 10.97 10.78 -6.89
C ALA A 128 11.89 9.62 -7.30
N ARG A 129 12.64 9.10 -6.34
CA ARG A 129 13.37 7.85 -6.51
C ARG A 129 12.37 6.68 -6.51
N GLN A 130 12.46 5.82 -7.51
CA GLN A 130 11.61 4.63 -7.62
C GLN A 130 12.40 3.38 -7.21
N VAL A 131 11.81 2.56 -6.32
CA VAL A 131 12.40 1.32 -5.82
C VAL A 131 11.38 0.20 -5.88
N LEU A 132 11.62 -0.78 -6.74
CA LEU A 132 10.80 -1.99 -6.85
C LEU A 132 11.48 -3.13 -6.09
N VAL A 133 10.85 -3.55 -4.98
CA VAL A 133 11.39 -4.56 -4.05
C VAL A 133 10.96 -5.96 -4.52
N GLY A 134 11.93 -6.80 -4.85
CA GLY A 134 11.67 -8.20 -5.23
C GLY A 134 11.26 -9.06 -4.03
N ASP A 135 10.52 -10.14 -4.30
CA ASP A 135 10.05 -11.08 -3.27
C ASP A 135 9.29 -10.37 -2.12
N ALA A 136 8.40 -9.43 -2.50
CA ALA A 136 7.56 -8.68 -1.57
C ALA A 136 6.20 -8.37 -2.21
N GLY A 137 5.14 -8.53 -1.42
CA GLY A 137 3.77 -8.12 -1.73
C GLY A 137 3.44 -6.73 -1.18
N HIS A 138 2.17 -6.54 -0.80
CA HIS A 138 1.67 -5.27 -0.27
C HIS A 138 2.24 -4.91 1.11
N MET A 139 2.73 -5.88 1.86
CA MET A 139 3.39 -5.63 3.14
C MET A 139 4.91 -5.56 2.99
N SER A 140 5.39 -4.83 1.98
CA SER A 140 6.82 -4.76 1.61
C SER A 140 7.73 -4.43 2.80
N LEU A 141 7.27 -3.55 3.70
CA LEU A 141 7.97 -3.19 4.93
C LEU A 141 8.20 -4.39 5.87
N MET A 142 7.26 -5.33 5.93
CA MET A 142 7.37 -6.53 6.78
C MET A 142 8.08 -7.67 6.05
N GLU A 143 7.93 -7.74 4.73
CA GLU A 143 8.47 -8.83 3.91
C GLU A 143 9.96 -8.64 3.59
N GLN A 144 10.37 -7.40 3.37
CA GLN A 144 11.75 -7.02 3.01
C GLN A 144 12.25 -5.82 3.83
N PRO A 145 12.27 -5.90 5.17
CA PRO A 145 12.54 -4.74 6.03
C PRO A 145 13.90 -4.09 5.78
N VAL A 146 14.92 -4.87 5.44
CA VAL A 146 16.28 -4.33 5.16
C VAL A 146 16.27 -3.51 3.89
N ALA A 147 15.65 -3.99 2.81
CA ALA A 147 15.57 -3.27 1.54
C ALA A 147 14.78 -1.96 1.70
N VAL A 148 13.66 -2.02 2.42
CA VAL A 148 12.83 -0.83 2.70
C VAL A 148 13.59 0.16 3.58
N ALA A 149 14.21 -0.29 4.67
CA ALA A 149 15.00 0.58 5.54
C ALA A 149 16.15 1.27 4.79
N THR A 150 16.84 0.54 3.92
CA THR A 150 17.91 1.10 3.07
C THR A 150 17.37 2.20 2.14
N ALA A 151 16.23 1.95 1.48
CA ALA A 151 15.63 2.94 0.59
C ALA A 151 15.19 4.21 1.34
N VAL A 152 14.63 4.03 2.54
CA VAL A 152 14.21 5.14 3.41
C VAL A 152 15.44 5.92 3.93
N ALA A 153 16.50 5.25 4.34
CA ALA A 153 17.74 5.90 4.78
C ALA A 153 18.32 6.78 3.67
N LEU A 154 18.37 6.28 2.45
CA LEU A 154 18.82 7.05 1.29
C LEU A 154 17.90 8.26 0.97
N LEU A 155 16.60 8.15 1.22
CA LEU A 155 15.70 9.31 1.14
C LEU A 155 16.05 10.34 2.22
N ILE A 156 16.29 9.90 3.47
CA ILE A 156 16.62 10.79 4.60
C ILE A 156 17.95 11.52 4.33
N GLU A 157 18.92 10.87 3.74
CA GLU A 157 20.24 11.43 3.42
C GLU A 157 20.24 12.31 2.16
N SER A 158 19.22 12.21 1.31
CA SER A 158 19.16 13.02 0.08
C SER A 158 19.15 14.53 0.41
N ALA A 159 19.80 15.32 -0.44
CA ALA A 159 19.79 16.78 -0.30
C ALA A 159 18.33 17.33 -0.33
N PRO A 160 18.03 18.40 0.41
CA PRO A 160 16.75 19.07 0.26
C PRO A 160 16.58 19.56 -1.18
N ALA A 161 15.35 19.62 -1.67
CA ALA A 161 15.08 20.23 -2.97
C ALA A 161 15.65 21.65 -2.99
N THR A 162 16.51 21.93 -3.94
CA THR A 162 16.97 23.31 -4.15
C THR A 162 15.75 24.13 -4.55
N SER A 163 15.32 25.04 -3.68
CA SER A 163 14.34 26.05 -4.04
C SER A 163 14.95 26.91 -5.14
N GLY A 164 14.59 26.59 -6.39
CA GLY A 164 14.86 27.49 -7.52
C GLY A 164 14.12 28.81 -7.23
N HIS A 165 14.86 29.86 -7.14
CA HIS A 165 14.37 31.23 -7.12
C HIS A 165 13.89 31.62 -8.51
#